data_8e876a9b968a63530e70026c4149b8b3
#
_entry.id   8e876a9b968a63530e70026c4149b8b3
#
_cell.length_a   1.000
_cell.length_b   1.000
_cell.length_c   1.000
_cell.angle_alpha   90.00
_cell.angle_beta   90.00
_cell.angle_gamma   90.00
#
_symmetry.space_group_name_H-M   'P 1'
#
loop_
_entity.id
_entity.type
_entity.pdbx_description
1 polymer ?
#
loop_
_entity_poly.entity_id
_entity_poly.type
_entity_poly.pdbx_seq_one_letter_code
_entity_poly.pdbx_strand_id
1 'polypeptide(L)' 'MISEEELDQFRQSGERVRIIRDGIEANDVYGIIVAWDDESVLVRKPSKRVVKLSRSYTFVRAE' A
#
# COMPACT_ATOMS: atom_id res chain seq x y z
N MET A 1 6.00 11.14 2.47
CA MET A 1 5.94 9.73 2.88
C MET A 1 4.70 9.51 3.71
N ILE A 2 3.99 8.43 3.47
CA ILE A 2 2.77 8.13 4.21
C ILE A 2 3.05 7.99 5.72
N SER A 3 2.16 8.54 6.55
CA SER A 3 2.31 8.51 8.01
C SER A 3 1.86 7.17 8.57
N GLU A 4 2.31 6.86 9.79
CA GLU A 4 1.87 5.65 10.48
C GLU A 4 0.36 5.69 10.76
N GLU A 5 -0.16 6.86 11.05
CA GLU A 5 -1.59 7.05 11.27
C GLU A 5 -2.41 6.68 10.05
N GLU A 6 -1.98 7.13 8.87
CA GLU A 6 -2.66 6.79 7.61
C GLU A 6 -2.55 5.31 7.30
N LEU A 7 -1.38 4.72 7.50
CA LEU A 7 -1.19 3.28 7.30
C LEU A 7 -2.11 2.48 8.22
N ASP A 8 -2.21 2.90 9.47
CA ASP A 8 -3.05 2.20 10.44
C ASP A 8 -4.54 2.31 10.08
N GLN A 9 -4.97 3.46 9.58
CA GLN A 9 -6.34 3.63 9.10
C GLN A 9 -6.65 2.69 7.94
N PHE A 10 -5.75 2.57 6.98
CA PHE A 10 -5.93 1.63 5.87
C PHE A 10 -5.98 0.18 6.36
N ARG A 11 -5.11 -0.17 7.31
CA ARG A 11 -5.10 -1.51 7.87
C ARG A 11 -6.40 -1.84 8.59
N GLN A 12 -6.90 -0.91 9.39
CA GLN A 12 -8.13 -1.12 10.16
C GLN A 12 -9.37 -1.22 9.29
N SER A 13 -9.46 -0.37 8.26
CA SER A 13 -10.61 -0.38 7.36
C SER A 13 -10.59 -1.60 6.43
N GLY A 14 -9.43 -2.16 6.17
CA GLY A 14 -9.29 -3.27 5.23
C GLY A 14 -9.59 -2.87 3.79
N GLU A 15 -9.64 -1.57 3.50
CA GLU A 15 -9.94 -1.12 2.15
C GLU A 15 -8.77 -1.33 1.20
N ARG A 16 -9.11 -1.44 -0.08
CA ARG A 16 -8.12 -1.61 -1.13
C ARG A 16 -7.39 -0.30 -1.37
N VAL A 17 -6.08 -0.38 -1.47
CA VAL A 17 -5.19 0.77 -1.66
C VAL A 17 -4.49 0.66 -3.00
N ARG A 18 -4.35 1.77 -3.68
CA ARG A 18 -3.56 1.89 -4.89
C ARG A 18 -2.20 2.47 -4.52
N ILE A 19 -1.15 1.78 -4.89
CA ILE A 19 0.22 2.23 -4.63
C ILE A 19 0.85 2.66 -5.95
N ILE A 20 1.16 3.95 -6.04
CA ILE A 20 1.74 4.57 -7.23
C ILE A 20 3.25 4.64 -7.04
N ARG A 21 3.99 3.96 -7.92
CA ARG A 21 5.43 3.81 -7.79
C ARG A 21 6.21 4.86 -8.58
N ASP A 22 5.86 5.07 -9.83
CA ASP A 22 6.64 5.92 -10.76
C ASP A 22 5.75 6.76 -11.68
N GLY A 23 4.45 6.79 -11.44
CA GLY A 23 3.51 7.53 -12.28
C GLY A 23 3.08 6.80 -13.53
N ILE A 24 3.61 5.60 -13.77
CA ILE A 24 3.17 4.76 -14.89
C ILE A 24 2.08 3.83 -14.35
N GLU A 25 0.87 3.98 -14.86
CA GLU A 25 -0.30 3.27 -14.36
C GLU A 25 -0.11 1.75 -14.36
N ALA A 26 0.53 1.21 -15.38
CA ALA A 26 0.77 -0.23 -15.46
C ALA A 26 1.65 -0.77 -14.33
N ASN A 27 2.40 0.10 -13.66
CA ASN A 27 3.28 -0.28 -12.55
C ASN A 27 2.63 -0.07 -11.18
N ASP A 28 1.41 0.43 -11.13
CA ASP A 28 0.69 0.58 -9.86
C ASP A 28 0.39 -0.78 -9.25
N VAL A 29 0.42 -0.83 -7.92
CA VAL A 29 0.11 -2.04 -7.17
C VAL A 29 -1.18 -1.80 -6.39
N TYR A 30 -2.07 -2.78 -6.42
CA TYR A 30 -3.33 -2.72 -5.66
C TYR A 30 -3.35 -3.81 -4.61
N GLY A 31 -3.82 -3.49 -3.43
CA GLY A 31 -3.93 -4.47 -2.38
C GLY A 31 -4.32 -3.87 -1.03
N ILE A 32 -4.23 -4.71 0.00
CA ILE A 32 -4.61 -4.34 1.36
C ILE A 32 -3.35 -4.27 2.22
N ILE A 33 -3.21 -3.18 2.97
CA ILE A 33 -2.07 -3.00 3.87
C ILE A 33 -2.22 -3.93 5.06
N VAL A 34 -1.20 -4.76 5.30
CA VAL A 34 -1.23 -5.73 6.40
C VAL A 34 -0.20 -5.46 7.49
N ALA A 35 0.91 -4.82 7.14
CA ALA A 35 1.94 -4.45 8.10
C ALA A 35 2.88 -3.41 7.48
N TRP A 36 3.72 -2.81 8.30
CA TRP A 36 4.74 -1.86 7.81
C TRP A 36 5.84 -1.70 8.86
N ASP A 37 6.97 -1.14 8.40
CA ASP A 37 8.05 -0.68 9.27
C ASP A 37 8.46 0.73 8.83
N ASP A 38 9.64 1.20 9.26
CA ASP A 38 10.09 2.56 8.97
C ASP A 38 10.33 2.82 7.48
N GLU A 39 10.61 1.78 6.71
CA GLU A 39 11.02 1.92 5.31
C GLU A 39 10.08 1.25 4.32
N SER A 40 9.29 0.28 4.76
CA SER A 40 8.54 -0.58 3.87
C SER A 40 7.12 -0.82 4.34
N VAL A 41 6.27 -1.18 3.38
CA VAL A 41 4.88 -1.54 3.64
C VAL A 41 4.64 -2.92 3.03
N LEU A 42 4.04 -3.82 3.80
CA LEU A 42 3.61 -5.12 3.31
C LEU A 42 2.17 -5.01 2.84
N VAL A 43 1.96 -5.37 1.58
CA VAL A 43 0.66 -5.26 0.92
C VAL A 43 0.25 -6.63 0.41
N ARG A 44 -0.96 -7.07 0.78
CA ARG A 44 -1.51 -8.33 0.28
C ARG A 44 -2.31 -8.05 -0.98
N LYS A 45 -1.85 -8.61 -2.08
CA LYS A 45 -2.50 -8.46 -3.38
C LYS A 45 -3.77 -9.34 -3.48
N PRO A 46 -4.67 -9.06 -4.43
CA PRO A 46 -5.84 -9.93 -4.65
C PRO A 46 -5.48 -11.40 -4.90
N SER A 47 -4.29 -11.66 -5.43
CA SER A 47 -3.78 -13.02 -5.63
C SER A 47 -3.36 -13.70 -4.33
N LYS A 48 -3.50 -13.04 -3.19
CA LYS A 48 -3.08 -13.47 -1.86
C LYS A 48 -1.57 -13.44 -1.65
N ARG A 49 -0.81 -12.93 -2.59
CA ARG A 49 0.62 -12.69 -2.41
C ARG A 49 0.84 -11.45 -1.59
N VAL A 50 1.83 -11.51 -0.69
CA VAL A 50 2.27 -10.33 0.07
C VAL A 50 3.53 -9.81 -0.58
N VAL A 51 3.54 -8.52 -0.89
CA VAL A 51 4.70 -7.85 -1.48
C VAL A 51 5.17 -6.74 -0.55
N LYS A 52 6.49 -6.48 -0.58
CA LYS A 52 7.12 -5.44 0.21
C LYS A 52 7.38 -4.24 -0.70
N LEU A 53 6.80 -3.10 -0.36
CA LEU A 53 6.91 -1.87 -1.15
C LEU A 53 7.52 -0.76 -0.32
N SER A 54 8.20 0.17 -0.99
CA SER A 54 8.80 1.31 -0.32
C SER A 54 7.73 2.22 0.27
N ARG A 55 7.95 2.65 1.49
CA ARG A 55 7.08 3.61 2.16
C ARG A 55 7.10 4.99 1.50
N SER A 56 8.10 5.26 0.68
CA SER A 56 8.20 6.51 -0.06
C SER A 56 7.28 6.58 -1.29
N TYR A 57 6.66 5.47 -1.67
CA TYR A 57 5.67 5.47 -2.74
C TYR A 57 4.42 6.23 -2.31
N THR A 58 3.55 6.53 -3.26
CA THR A 58 2.29 7.22 -2.98
C THR A 58 1.18 6.20 -2.75
N PHE A 59 0.47 6.33 -1.64
CA PHE A 59 -0.61 5.43 -1.26
C PHE A 59 -1.93 6.19 -1.27
N VAL A 60 -2.87 5.73 -2.07
CA VAL A 60 -4.19 6.35 -2.19
C VAL A 60 -5.26 5.29 -2.17
N ARG A 61 -6.48 5.70 -1.87
CA ARG A 61 -7.64 4.82 -1.89
C ARG A 61 -7.87 4.33 -3.32
N ALA A 62 -8.08 3.02 -3.47
CA ALA A 62 -8.40 2.43 -4.76
C ALA A 62 -9.93 2.36 -4.90
N GLU A 63 -10.45 3.17 -5.77
CA GLU A 63 -11.89 3.17 -6.04
C GLU A 63 -12.22 2.54 -7.38
#